data_97279c73a572050cc087e8cd2bc329d3
#
_entry.id   97279c73a572050cc087e8cd2bc329d3
#
_cell.length_a   1.000
_cell.length_b   1.000
_cell.length_c   1.000
_cell.angle_alpha   90.00
_cell.angle_beta   90.00
_cell.angle_gamma   90.00
#
_symmetry.space_group_name_H-M   'P 1'
#
loop_
_entity.id
_entity.type
_entity.pdbx_description
1 polymer ?
#
loop_
_entity_poly.entity_id
_entity_poly.type
_entity_poly.pdbx_seq_one_letter_code
_entity_poly.pdbx_strand_id
1 'polypeptide(L)'
;MKRLYRIILSCVLLVVLTLFAPIHAEVAALTIEPVITEAKAGFQKPDVDALKAMLTEQQYAVTQQDDTEPPFRNDYWNNKKPGIYVDVVSGEPLFSSLDKFASGTGWPSFFQPLESVNVVERKDRSFFMVRTEVRSRQADSHLGHVFEDGPAPTGRRYCINSAALRFIPLVDLETEGYGQYVARFEADDI
;
A
#
# COMPACT_ATOMS: atom_id res chain seq x y z
N MET A 1 -83.66 -7.35 -1.22
CA MET A 1 -82.51 -7.97 -0.49
C MET A 1 -81.32 -8.38 -1.38
N LYS A 2 -81.45 -8.66 -2.68
CA LYS A 2 -80.33 -9.12 -3.54
C LYS A 2 -79.40 -8.01 -4.11
N ARG A 3 -79.80 -6.74 -4.07
CA ARG A 3 -79.01 -5.61 -4.59
C ARG A 3 -78.04 -5.01 -3.55
N LEU A 4 -78.32 -5.13 -2.26
CA LEU A 4 -77.49 -4.57 -1.22
C LEU A 4 -76.23 -5.44 -0.96
N TYR A 5 -76.34 -6.74 -1.19
CA TYR A 5 -75.21 -7.69 -0.99
C TYR A 5 -74.12 -7.54 -2.05
N ARG A 6 -74.44 -7.05 -3.26
CA ARG A 6 -73.45 -6.86 -4.31
C ARG A 6 -72.55 -5.64 -4.13
N ILE A 7 -73.04 -4.62 -3.41
CA ILE A 7 -72.31 -3.38 -3.17
C ILE A 7 -71.32 -3.58 -2.02
N ILE A 8 -71.71 -4.35 -1.01
CA ILE A 8 -70.83 -4.63 0.14
C ILE A 8 -69.67 -5.56 -0.26
N LEU A 9 -69.86 -6.52 -1.15
CA LEU A 9 -68.79 -7.42 -1.61
C LEU A 9 -67.79 -6.73 -2.49
N SER A 10 -68.19 -5.66 -3.24
CA SER A 10 -67.28 -4.91 -4.11
C SER A 10 -66.38 -3.95 -3.34
N CYS A 11 -66.87 -3.40 -2.19
CA CYS A 11 -66.05 -2.53 -1.34
C CYS A 11 -65.01 -3.30 -0.50
N VAL A 12 -65.31 -4.55 -0.09
CA VAL A 12 -64.37 -5.37 0.71
C VAL A 12 -63.24 -5.90 -0.17
N LEU A 13 -63.47 -6.12 -1.46
CA LEU A 13 -62.42 -6.59 -2.39
C LEU A 13 -61.43 -5.48 -2.80
N LEU A 14 -61.84 -4.19 -2.71
CA LEU A 14 -60.99 -3.06 -3.04
C LEU A 14 -60.04 -2.65 -1.91
N VAL A 15 -60.38 -2.97 -0.64
CA VAL A 15 -59.58 -2.61 0.53
C VAL A 15 -58.44 -3.64 0.79
N VAL A 16 -58.59 -4.88 0.33
CA VAL A 16 -57.58 -5.91 0.49
C VAL A 16 -56.44 -5.83 -0.54
N LEU A 17 -56.63 -5.12 -1.67
CA LEU A 17 -55.62 -5.01 -2.70
C LEU A 17 -54.59 -3.89 -2.52
N THR A 18 -54.76 -3.02 -1.52
CA THR A 18 -53.88 -1.89 -1.25
C THR A 18 -52.85 -2.13 -0.13
N LEU A 19 -52.85 -3.32 0.48
CA LEU A 19 -51.96 -3.65 1.62
C LEU A 19 -50.76 -4.53 1.26
N PHE A 20 -50.58 -4.89 -0.02
CA PHE A 20 -49.37 -5.57 -0.48
C PHE A 20 -48.59 -4.66 -1.44
N ALA A 21 -48.03 -3.57 -0.89
CA ALA A 21 -46.90 -2.92 -1.54
C ALA A 21 -45.68 -3.83 -1.31
N PRO A 22 -44.96 -4.26 -2.35
CA PRO A 22 -43.71 -4.97 -2.16
C PRO A 22 -42.73 -4.01 -1.50
N ILE A 23 -42.32 -4.32 -0.29
CA ILE A 23 -41.15 -3.70 0.35
C ILE A 23 -39.95 -4.12 -0.52
N HIS A 24 -39.63 -3.30 -1.53
CA HIS A 24 -38.33 -3.36 -2.13
C HIS A 24 -37.34 -2.84 -1.07
N ALA A 25 -36.77 -3.76 -0.31
CA ALA A 25 -35.57 -3.47 0.45
C ALA A 25 -34.50 -3.12 -0.60
N GLU A 26 -34.30 -1.84 -0.81
CA GLU A 26 -33.15 -1.30 -1.51
C GLU A 26 -31.93 -1.68 -0.68
N VAL A 27 -31.31 -2.83 -1.02
CA VAL A 27 -30.01 -3.19 -0.54
C VAL A 27 -29.07 -2.16 -1.18
N ALA A 28 -28.87 -1.05 -0.47
CA ALA A 28 -27.76 -0.16 -0.77
C ALA A 28 -26.50 -1.02 -0.74
N ALA A 29 -26.03 -1.39 -1.92
CA ALA A 29 -24.70 -1.95 -2.07
C ALA A 29 -23.74 -0.90 -1.48
N LEU A 30 -23.25 -1.17 -0.28
CA LEU A 30 -22.08 -0.47 0.26
C LEU A 30 -20.95 -0.77 -0.72
N THR A 31 -20.80 0.07 -1.70
CA THR A 31 -19.57 0.19 -2.46
C THR A 31 -18.52 0.58 -1.44
N ILE A 32 -17.73 -0.40 -0.99
CA ILE A 32 -16.48 -0.15 -0.30
C ILE A 32 -15.59 0.45 -1.40
N GLU A 33 -15.66 1.77 -1.55
CA GLU A 33 -14.62 2.51 -2.25
C GLU A 33 -13.31 2.11 -1.56
N PRO A 34 -12.29 1.63 -2.31
CA PRO A 34 -10.99 1.44 -1.71
C PRO A 34 -10.61 2.79 -1.11
N VAL A 35 -10.36 2.83 0.20
CA VAL A 35 -9.73 3.97 0.85
C VAL A 35 -8.36 4.08 0.19
N ILE A 36 -8.29 4.84 -0.90
CA ILE A 36 -7.04 5.30 -1.47
C ILE A 36 -6.50 6.23 -0.40
N THR A 37 -5.63 5.69 0.45
CA THR A 37 -4.87 6.50 1.41
C THR A 37 -4.21 7.57 0.59
N GLU A 38 -4.69 8.81 0.71
CA GLU A 38 -4.16 9.95 0.00
C GLU A 38 -2.66 10.00 0.32
N ALA A 39 -1.85 9.58 -0.65
CA ALA A 39 -0.45 9.94 -0.69
C ALA A 39 -0.43 11.44 -0.39
N LYS A 40 0.27 11.85 0.65
CA LYS A 40 0.27 13.19 1.26
C LYS A 40 0.05 14.24 0.18
N ALA A 41 -1.21 14.70 0.01
CA ALA A 41 -1.62 15.55 -1.09
C ALA A 41 -0.76 16.82 -1.05
N GLY A 42 0.10 17.00 -2.07
CA GLY A 42 0.97 18.17 -2.16
C GLY A 42 2.47 17.92 -1.96
N PHE A 43 2.97 16.66 -1.92
CA PHE A 43 4.42 16.47 -1.89
C PHE A 43 5.06 17.09 -3.15
N GLN A 44 6.05 17.95 -2.95
CA GLN A 44 6.92 18.47 -4.00
C GLN A 44 8.34 18.01 -3.70
N LYS A 45 8.95 17.31 -4.67
CA LYS A 45 10.33 16.85 -4.51
C LYS A 45 11.24 18.07 -4.31
N PRO A 46 12.07 18.07 -3.23
CA PRO A 46 13.04 19.14 -3.00
C PRO A 46 14.02 19.27 -4.15
N ASP A 47 14.60 20.46 -4.32
CA ASP A 47 15.67 20.67 -5.28
C ASP A 47 16.97 19.95 -4.86
N VAL A 48 17.96 19.95 -5.75
CA VAL A 48 19.22 19.21 -5.58
C VAL A 48 19.98 19.65 -4.32
N ASP A 49 19.99 20.93 -4.00
CA ASP A 49 20.74 21.44 -2.85
C ASP A 49 20.04 21.09 -1.55
N ALA A 50 18.72 21.16 -1.49
CA ALA A 50 17.91 20.73 -0.37
C ALA A 50 18.04 19.20 -0.16
N LEU A 51 18.03 18.39 -1.23
CA LEU A 51 18.23 16.94 -1.15
C LEU A 51 19.63 16.62 -0.58
N LYS A 52 20.69 17.30 -1.00
CA LYS A 52 22.03 17.10 -0.46
C LYS A 52 22.16 17.56 1.00
N ALA A 53 21.36 18.54 1.43
CA ALA A 53 21.36 19.00 2.81
C ALA A 53 20.60 18.04 3.77
N MET A 54 19.56 17.35 3.27
CA MET A 54 18.72 16.48 4.09
C MET A 54 19.18 15.01 4.12
N LEU A 55 19.88 14.57 3.08
CA LEU A 55 20.29 13.18 2.91
C LEU A 55 21.78 13.00 3.24
N THR A 56 22.13 11.83 3.76
CA THR A 56 23.55 11.42 3.81
C THR A 56 24.08 11.24 2.38
N GLU A 57 25.39 11.26 2.22
CA GLU A 57 26.04 11.01 0.92
C GLU A 57 25.56 9.68 0.31
N GLN A 58 25.48 8.61 1.10
CA GLN A 58 25.01 7.31 0.63
C GLN A 58 23.52 7.32 0.24
N GLN A 59 22.66 7.96 1.05
CA GLN A 59 21.23 8.10 0.71
C GLN A 59 21.05 8.88 -0.59
N TYR A 60 21.81 9.97 -0.77
CA TYR A 60 21.75 10.76 -2.00
C TYR A 60 22.25 9.94 -3.22
N ALA A 61 23.38 9.26 -3.10
CA ALA A 61 23.92 8.41 -4.18
C ALA A 61 22.93 7.32 -4.59
N VAL A 62 22.34 6.62 -3.61
CA VAL A 62 21.37 5.55 -3.88
C VAL A 62 20.09 6.13 -4.49
N THR A 63 19.47 7.13 -3.86
CA THR A 63 18.13 7.58 -4.26
C THR A 63 18.11 8.45 -5.51
N GLN A 64 19.19 9.22 -5.77
CA GLN A 64 19.25 10.21 -6.83
C GLN A 64 20.25 9.91 -7.96
N GLN A 65 21.18 8.97 -7.75
CA GLN A 65 22.21 8.61 -8.74
C GLN A 65 22.20 7.11 -9.09
N ASP A 66 21.12 6.39 -8.67
CA ASP A 66 20.88 4.98 -8.96
C ASP A 66 22.03 4.05 -8.50
N ASP A 67 22.73 4.43 -7.40
CA ASP A 67 23.79 3.65 -6.79
C ASP A 67 23.21 2.51 -5.94
N THR A 68 24.07 1.59 -5.50
CA THR A 68 23.72 0.43 -4.67
C THR A 68 24.63 0.37 -3.45
N GLU A 69 24.04 0.32 -2.26
CA GLU A 69 24.76 0.13 -1.02
C GLU A 69 25.38 -1.28 -0.90
N PRO A 70 26.44 -1.48 -0.10
CA PRO A 70 27.04 -2.80 0.06
C PRO A 70 26.10 -3.83 0.73
N PRO A 71 26.11 -5.10 0.26
CA PRO A 71 25.30 -6.16 0.89
C PRO A 71 25.82 -6.46 2.31
N PHE A 72 24.92 -6.84 3.21
CA PHE A 72 25.17 -7.16 4.63
C PHE A 72 25.79 -6.03 5.46
N ARG A 73 25.96 -4.85 4.89
CA ARG A 73 26.53 -3.66 5.54
C ARG A 73 25.60 -2.46 5.37
N ASN A 74 24.32 -2.67 5.69
CA ASN A 74 23.26 -1.68 5.61
C ASN A 74 22.28 -1.90 6.77
N ASP A 75 21.42 -0.94 7.05
CA ASP A 75 20.66 -0.86 8.30
C ASP A 75 19.55 -1.90 8.43
N TYR A 76 18.93 -2.33 7.32
CA TYR A 76 17.67 -3.08 7.39
C TYR A 76 17.73 -4.50 6.81
N TRP A 77 18.86 -5.00 6.32
CA TRP A 77 18.92 -6.34 5.75
C TRP A 77 18.45 -7.42 6.74
N ASN A 78 18.80 -7.28 8.04
CA ASN A 78 18.43 -8.20 9.11
C ASN A 78 17.44 -7.61 10.13
N ASN A 79 16.83 -6.44 9.86
CA ASN A 79 15.83 -5.85 10.74
C ASN A 79 14.58 -6.75 10.78
N LYS A 80 14.16 -7.18 11.99
CA LYS A 80 12.99 -8.02 12.26
C LYS A 80 11.94 -7.33 13.13
N LYS A 81 12.12 -6.05 13.44
CA LYS A 81 11.15 -5.29 14.23
C LYS A 81 9.86 -5.10 13.44
N PRO A 82 8.68 -5.17 14.10
CA PRO A 82 7.41 -4.85 13.46
C PRO A 82 7.34 -3.35 13.11
N GLY A 83 6.83 -3.04 11.92
CA GLY A 83 6.71 -1.67 11.45
C GLY A 83 6.69 -1.58 9.93
N ILE A 84 6.75 -0.36 9.40
CA ILE A 84 6.75 -0.08 7.98
C ILE A 84 8.05 0.60 7.53
N TYR A 85 8.30 0.52 6.23
CA TYR A 85 9.42 1.20 5.57
C TYR A 85 8.85 2.24 4.61
N VAL A 86 9.29 3.48 4.78
CA VAL A 86 8.85 4.62 3.97
C VAL A 86 10.02 5.15 3.14
N ASP A 87 9.74 5.84 2.05
CA ASP A 87 10.76 6.54 1.27
C ASP A 87 11.48 7.58 2.13
N VAL A 88 12.80 7.61 2.08
CA VAL A 88 13.60 8.52 2.91
C VAL A 88 13.43 9.99 2.54
N VAL A 89 13.01 10.28 1.29
CA VAL A 89 12.83 11.64 0.77
C VAL A 89 11.40 12.13 0.98
N SER A 90 10.39 11.36 0.55
CA SER A 90 8.98 11.78 0.56
C SER A 90 8.22 11.35 1.81
N GLY A 91 8.67 10.29 2.48
CA GLY A 91 7.94 9.66 3.56
C GLY A 91 6.75 8.81 3.06
N GLU A 92 6.59 8.58 1.74
CA GLU A 92 5.52 7.70 1.26
C GLU A 92 5.74 6.25 1.71
N PRO A 93 4.67 5.56 2.17
CA PRO A 93 4.76 4.19 2.67
C PRO A 93 5.01 3.21 1.52
N LEU A 94 6.08 2.39 1.64
CA LEU A 94 6.55 1.52 0.56
C LEU A 94 6.40 0.04 0.88
N PHE A 95 6.87 -0.41 2.07
CA PHE A 95 6.90 -1.82 2.44
C PHE A 95 6.53 -2.04 3.90
N SER A 96 6.09 -3.26 4.24
CA SER A 96 5.78 -3.70 5.61
C SER A 96 6.77 -4.76 6.07
N SER A 97 7.06 -4.79 7.38
CA SER A 97 7.80 -5.90 7.99
C SER A 97 7.06 -7.24 7.89
N LEU A 98 5.73 -7.22 7.75
CA LEU A 98 4.91 -8.43 7.53
C LEU A 98 5.21 -9.09 6.19
N ASP A 99 5.60 -8.30 5.18
CA ASP A 99 5.92 -8.78 3.84
C ASP A 99 7.44 -9.04 3.64
N LYS A 100 8.25 -8.81 4.70
CA LYS A 100 9.71 -8.94 4.67
C LYS A 100 10.15 -10.37 4.92
N PHE A 101 11.12 -10.86 4.16
CA PHE A 101 11.68 -12.20 4.33
C PHE A 101 13.22 -12.23 4.22
N ALA A 102 13.82 -13.31 4.70
CA ALA A 102 15.27 -13.52 4.64
C ALA A 102 15.65 -14.10 3.27
N SER A 103 16.06 -13.24 2.34
CA SER A 103 16.46 -13.65 0.98
C SER A 103 17.90 -14.18 0.89
N GLY A 104 18.74 -13.90 1.89
CA GLY A 104 20.16 -14.24 1.85
C GLY A 104 21.02 -13.32 0.95
N THR A 105 20.43 -12.29 0.32
CA THR A 105 21.14 -11.41 -0.64
C THR A 105 21.94 -10.30 0.04
N GLY A 106 21.66 -10.01 1.31
CA GLY A 106 22.33 -8.94 2.06
C GLY A 106 21.63 -7.59 1.97
N TRP A 107 20.44 -7.51 1.36
CA TRP A 107 19.57 -6.35 1.34
C TRP A 107 18.18 -6.72 1.90
N PRO A 108 17.41 -5.75 2.46
CA PRO A 108 16.03 -5.99 2.84
C PRO A 108 15.22 -6.43 1.62
N SER A 109 14.49 -7.53 1.78
CA SER A 109 13.71 -8.14 0.71
C SER A 109 12.26 -8.33 1.13
N PHE A 110 11.35 -7.97 0.22
CA PHE A 110 9.89 -8.02 0.45
C PHE A 110 9.22 -8.77 -0.70
N PHE A 111 8.15 -9.52 -0.40
CA PHE A 111 7.42 -10.23 -1.48
C PHE A 111 6.36 -9.36 -2.14
N GLN A 112 5.96 -8.22 -1.54
CA GLN A 112 5.04 -7.23 -2.11
C GLN A 112 5.25 -5.85 -1.48
N PRO A 113 4.82 -4.76 -2.16
CA PRO A 113 4.75 -3.44 -1.57
C PRO A 113 3.57 -3.33 -0.60
N LEU A 114 3.68 -2.43 0.39
CA LEU A 114 2.60 -2.07 1.31
C LEU A 114 1.43 -1.40 0.56
N GLU A 115 1.79 -0.45 -0.32
CA GLU A 115 0.86 0.24 -1.24
C GLU A 115 1.43 0.16 -2.66
N SER A 116 0.81 -0.63 -3.52
CA SER A 116 1.29 -0.83 -4.89
C SER A 116 1.29 0.47 -5.71
N VAL A 117 0.43 1.42 -5.36
CA VAL A 117 0.36 2.73 -6.03
C VAL A 117 1.58 3.61 -5.74
N ASN A 118 2.33 3.35 -4.66
CA ASN A 118 3.51 4.13 -4.28
C ASN A 118 4.80 3.62 -4.91
N VAL A 119 4.73 2.51 -5.64
CA VAL A 119 5.88 1.88 -6.27
C VAL A 119 5.74 1.92 -7.78
N VAL A 120 6.82 2.31 -8.47
CA VAL A 120 6.88 2.37 -9.94
C VAL A 120 7.96 1.40 -10.41
N GLU A 121 7.62 0.56 -11.37
CA GLU A 121 8.54 -0.39 -11.98
C GLU A 121 8.96 0.11 -13.36
N ARG A 122 10.26 0.14 -13.61
CA ARG A 122 10.86 0.58 -14.88
C ARG A 122 11.85 -0.45 -15.40
N LYS A 123 11.93 -0.59 -16.70
CA LYS A 123 12.93 -1.47 -17.32
C LYS A 123 14.32 -0.84 -17.24
N ASP A 124 15.21 -1.48 -16.50
CA ASP A 124 16.63 -1.12 -16.42
C ASP A 124 17.44 -2.00 -17.39
N ARG A 125 18.26 -1.37 -18.24
CA ARG A 125 19.15 -2.02 -19.23
C ARG A 125 20.63 -1.73 -18.98
N SER A 126 20.97 -1.31 -17.77
CA SER A 126 22.35 -1.03 -17.39
C SER A 126 23.18 -2.32 -17.25
N PHE A 127 24.50 -2.18 -17.27
CA PHE A 127 25.44 -3.27 -17.03
C PHE A 127 25.23 -4.53 -17.91
N PHE A 128 24.76 -4.37 -19.16
CA PHE A 128 24.48 -5.48 -20.10
C PHE A 128 23.44 -6.50 -19.59
N MET A 129 22.64 -6.12 -18.58
CA MET A 129 21.54 -6.90 -18.03
C MET A 129 20.22 -6.21 -18.28
N VAL A 130 19.14 -7.00 -18.28
CA VAL A 130 17.78 -6.47 -18.29
C VAL A 130 17.15 -6.81 -16.95
N ARG A 131 16.89 -5.80 -16.14
CA ARG A 131 16.26 -5.92 -14.83
C ARG A 131 15.02 -5.03 -14.75
N THR A 132 14.20 -5.22 -13.73
CA THR A 132 13.11 -4.30 -13.41
C THR A 132 13.51 -3.47 -12.20
N GLU A 133 13.79 -2.19 -12.43
CA GLU A 133 14.05 -1.20 -11.41
C GLU A 133 12.78 -0.87 -10.66
N VAL A 134 12.93 -0.62 -9.36
CA VAL A 134 11.85 -0.18 -8.46
C VAL A 134 12.16 1.23 -7.97
N ARG A 135 11.22 2.15 -8.16
CA ARG A 135 11.32 3.55 -7.73
C ARG A 135 10.11 3.95 -6.90
N SER A 136 10.27 4.94 -6.03
CA SER A 136 9.15 5.56 -5.32
C SER A 136 8.36 6.47 -6.27
N ARG A 137 7.04 6.57 -6.06
CA ARG A 137 6.19 7.36 -6.96
C ARG A 137 6.35 8.86 -6.79
N GLN A 138 6.42 9.35 -5.54
CA GLN A 138 6.41 10.79 -5.27
C GLN A 138 7.79 11.42 -5.45
N ALA A 139 8.82 10.82 -4.85
CA ALA A 139 10.18 11.36 -4.90
C ALA A 139 10.97 10.90 -6.11
N ASP A 140 10.50 9.91 -6.84
CA ASP A 140 11.25 9.23 -7.91
C ASP A 140 12.63 8.76 -7.41
N SER A 141 12.68 8.28 -6.16
CA SER A 141 13.89 7.71 -5.56
C SER A 141 14.15 6.34 -6.17
N HIS A 142 15.38 6.06 -6.57
CA HIS A 142 15.78 4.68 -6.84
C HIS A 142 15.73 3.88 -5.54
N LEU A 143 14.97 2.78 -5.53
CA LEU A 143 14.81 1.92 -4.36
C LEU A 143 15.65 0.64 -4.48
N GLY A 144 15.74 0.08 -5.66
CA GLY A 144 16.38 -1.21 -5.96
C GLY A 144 15.76 -1.88 -7.17
N HIS A 145 15.62 -3.20 -7.11
CA HIS A 145 15.10 -4.00 -8.22
C HIS A 145 14.11 -5.06 -7.73
N VAL A 146 13.24 -5.51 -8.63
CA VAL A 146 12.34 -6.63 -8.38
C VAL A 146 12.70 -7.81 -9.29
N PHE A 147 12.60 -9.02 -8.72
CA PHE A 147 12.92 -10.31 -9.34
C PHE A 147 11.76 -11.29 -9.18
N GLU A 148 11.68 -12.31 -10.05
CA GLU A 148 10.63 -13.34 -10.03
C GLU A 148 11.10 -14.62 -9.29
N ASP A 149 11.95 -14.47 -8.27
CA ASP A 149 12.53 -15.55 -7.47
C ASP A 149 12.16 -15.44 -5.98
N GLY A 150 11.06 -14.76 -5.69
CA GLY A 150 10.52 -14.58 -4.33
C GLY A 150 9.64 -15.74 -3.86
N PRO A 151 9.23 -15.72 -2.59
CA PRO A 151 8.32 -16.71 -2.03
C PRO A 151 6.86 -16.51 -2.47
N ALA A 152 6.02 -17.53 -2.23
CA ALA A 152 4.57 -17.36 -2.26
C ALA A 152 4.17 -16.25 -1.25
N PRO A 153 3.05 -15.53 -1.49
CA PRO A 153 2.05 -15.77 -2.53
C PRO A 153 2.39 -15.14 -3.88
N THR A 154 3.31 -14.19 -3.97
CA THR A 154 3.52 -13.40 -5.19
C THR A 154 4.57 -13.99 -6.14
N GLY A 155 5.50 -14.78 -5.62
CA GLY A 155 6.69 -15.22 -6.38
C GLY A 155 7.70 -14.10 -6.62
N ARG A 156 7.46 -12.89 -6.09
CA ARG A 156 8.29 -11.70 -6.35
C ARG A 156 9.21 -11.39 -5.17
N ARG A 157 10.38 -10.87 -5.49
CA ARG A 157 11.35 -10.38 -4.51
C ARG A 157 11.76 -8.95 -4.84
N TYR A 158 11.24 -8.01 -4.08
CA TYR A 158 11.69 -6.61 -4.07
C TYR A 158 12.96 -6.51 -3.24
N CYS A 159 14.11 -6.39 -3.89
CA CYS A 159 15.43 -6.27 -3.27
C CYS A 159 15.77 -4.78 -3.19
N ILE A 160 15.68 -4.22 -1.99
CA ILE A 160 15.62 -2.76 -1.79
C ILE A 160 16.83 -2.29 -0.98
N ASN A 161 17.39 -1.15 -1.35
CA ASN A 161 18.46 -0.50 -0.59
C ASN A 161 17.94 0.07 0.72
N SER A 162 18.55 -0.23 1.84
CA SER A 162 18.22 0.37 3.15
C SER A 162 18.38 1.88 3.12
N ALA A 163 19.39 2.39 2.40
CA ALA A 163 19.65 3.81 2.27
C ALA A 163 18.49 4.60 1.62
N ALA A 164 17.64 3.93 0.82
CA ALA A 164 16.44 4.54 0.25
C ALA A 164 15.24 4.56 1.21
N LEU A 165 15.36 3.92 2.37
CA LEU A 165 14.28 3.69 3.30
C LEU A 165 14.49 4.40 4.64
N ARG A 166 13.38 4.77 5.30
CA ARG A 166 13.30 5.07 6.73
C ARG A 166 12.34 4.06 7.38
N PHE A 167 12.79 3.40 8.43
CA PHE A 167 11.95 2.46 9.17
C PHE A 167 11.16 3.18 10.26
N ILE A 168 9.85 2.92 10.32
CA ILE A 168 8.93 3.41 11.35
C ILE A 168 8.48 2.20 12.17
N PRO A 169 8.89 2.08 13.45
CA PRO A 169 8.42 1.01 14.32
C PRO A 169 6.90 1.03 14.51
N LEU A 170 6.28 -0.13 14.70
CA LEU A 170 4.83 -0.25 14.94
C LEU A 170 4.34 0.69 16.05
N VAL A 171 5.10 0.79 17.14
CA VAL A 171 4.74 1.63 18.30
C VAL A 171 4.73 3.13 18.00
N ASP A 172 5.38 3.55 16.93
CA ASP A 172 5.52 4.95 16.53
C ASP A 172 4.61 5.31 15.34
N LEU A 173 3.88 4.35 14.75
CA LEU A 173 3.07 4.59 13.54
C LEU A 173 2.04 5.70 13.72
N GLU A 174 1.34 5.75 14.85
CA GLU A 174 0.33 6.79 15.11
C GLU A 174 0.96 8.17 15.22
N THR A 175 2.04 8.29 15.99
CA THR A 175 2.73 9.57 16.25
C THR A 175 3.45 10.10 15.02
N GLU A 176 3.91 9.21 14.14
CA GLU A 176 4.57 9.53 12.87
C GLU A 176 3.57 9.77 11.71
N GLY A 177 2.26 9.65 11.96
CA GLY A 177 1.22 9.92 10.97
C GLY A 177 0.90 8.75 10.04
N TYR A 178 1.21 7.52 10.46
CA TYR A 178 0.95 6.27 9.73
C TYR A 178 -0.02 5.35 10.47
N GLY A 179 -0.85 5.87 11.38
CA GLY A 179 -1.75 5.10 12.24
C GLY A 179 -2.72 4.19 11.48
N GLN A 180 -3.07 4.52 10.22
CA GLN A 180 -3.91 3.69 9.35
C GLN A 180 -3.34 2.29 9.10
N TYR A 181 -2.04 2.06 9.32
CA TYR A 181 -1.40 0.76 9.12
C TYR A 181 -1.34 -0.12 10.39
N VAL A 182 -1.69 0.42 11.57
CA VAL A 182 -1.66 -0.35 12.84
C VAL A 182 -2.54 -1.60 12.77
N ALA A 183 -3.75 -1.48 12.24
CA ALA A 183 -4.70 -2.59 12.13
C ALA A 183 -4.17 -3.79 11.31
N ARG A 184 -3.20 -3.59 10.40
CA ARG A 184 -2.58 -4.70 9.64
C ARG A 184 -1.76 -5.63 10.54
N PHE A 185 -1.15 -5.08 11.59
CA PHE A 185 -0.34 -5.86 12.54
C PHE A 185 -1.19 -6.60 13.56
N GLU A 186 -2.38 -6.08 13.90
CA GLU A 186 -3.32 -6.75 14.80
C GLU A 186 -3.97 -7.98 14.16
N ALA A 187 -4.16 -7.97 12.84
CA ALA A 187 -4.75 -9.08 12.11
C ALA A 187 -3.83 -10.31 11.95
N ASP A 188 -2.52 -10.14 12.10
CA ASP A 188 -1.52 -11.21 11.95
C ASP A 188 -1.26 -11.99 13.25
N ASP A 189 -1.76 -11.51 14.39
CA ASP A 189 -1.64 -12.17 15.71
C ASP A 189 -2.75 -13.23 15.97
N ILE A 190 -3.60 -13.54 14.97
CA ILE A 190 -4.69 -14.54 15.05
C ILE A 190 -4.33 -15.77 14.21
#